data_1b32d6709e6279a5feb67e00362782b4
#
_entry.id   1b32d6709e6279a5feb67e00362782b4
#
_cell.length_a   1.000
_cell.length_b   1.000
_cell.length_c   1.000
_cell.angle_alpha   90.00
_cell.angle_beta   90.00
_cell.angle_gamma   90.00
#
_symmetry.space_group_name_H-M   'P 1'
#
loop_
_entity.id
_entity.type
_entity.pdbx_description
1 polymer ?
#
loop_
_entity_poly.entity_id
_entity_poly.type
_entity_poly.pdbx_seq_one_letter_code
_entity_poly.pdbx_strand_id
1 'polypeptide(L)'
;CSKANQEFRGTPGEFAYPRELLLRLILMSVFDGGLSSREIERKTRTDIAYMYLAAMEKPSYRTIARFKVEYSDLIDDAFKTTIKIAKDNDLIKIHHLSLDGTKIKAKTSINKLTDENQIKIMKEHLKKSIELDHEEDEELGDESGNSVPESLTDKEKFKETVKEIEESSKSNRNKDKLRSSSLNLLKQAKEHPEDVLKKLNELEEKVKESPKDVISINDPDARLMKNKKGKWEWDYNAQIIVDEYKGIILTSYVTQNPTDHFELIPSIEQLESNLEEIYDEMPSNFQFSADNGYST
;
A
#
# COMPACT_ATOMS: atom_id res chain seq x y z
N CYS A 1 8.17 12.58 -21.33
CA CYS A 1 8.27 13.85 -20.56
C CYS A 1 7.25 14.90 -21.00
N SER A 2 6.83 14.98 -22.28
CA SER A 2 5.83 15.97 -22.72
C SER A 2 4.43 15.73 -22.13
N LYS A 3 4.04 14.47 -21.87
CA LYS A 3 2.75 14.14 -21.23
C LYS A 3 2.68 14.63 -19.77
N ALA A 4 3.81 14.63 -19.04
CA ALA A 4 3.86 14.99 -17.63
C ALA A 4 3.54 16.46 -17.32
N ASN A 5 3.64 17.35 -18.31
CA ASN A 5 3.44 18.79 -18.15
C ASN A 5 2.12 19.33 -18.71
N GLN A 6 1.28 18.51 -19.38
CA GLN A 6 0.10 19.00 -20.11
C GLN A 6 -1.10 19.38 -19.21
N GLU A 7 -1.16 18.98 -17.96
CA GLU A 7 -2.33 19.17 -17.11
C GLU A 7 -2.12 20.11 -15.90
N PHE A 8 -1.03 20.86 -15.88
CA PHE A 8 -0.78 21.75 -14.75
C PHE A 8 -1.64 23.03 -14.84
N ARG A 9 -2.82 23.02 -14.22
CA ARG A 9 -3.58 24.24 -13.89
C ARG A 9 -3.30 24.59 -12.44
N GLY A 10 -2.50 25.65 -12.23
CA GLY A 10 -2.14 26.15 -10.92
C GLY A 10 -3.38 26.51 -10.09
N THR A 11 -3.57 25.82 -8.97
CA THR A 11 -4.40 26.30 -7.88
C THR A 11 -3.62 27.36 -7.09
N PRO A 12 -4.27 28.37 -6.49
CA PRO A 12 -3.58 29.35 -5.63
C PRO A 12 -2.92 28.64 -4.45
N GLY A 13 -1.60 28.71 -4.34
CA GLY A 13 -0.81 28.04 -3.32
C GLY A 13 0.68 28.00 -3.66
N GLU A 14 1.46 27.22 -2.94
CA GLU A 14 2.88 26.98 -3.23
C GLU A 14 3.03 26.44 -4.66
N PHE A 15 4.05 26.90 -5.39
CA PHE A 15 4.36 26.41 -6.73
C PHE A 15 4.58 24.90 -6.70
N ALA A 16 3.77 24.15 -7.44
CA ALA A 16 3.98 22.72 -7.55
C ALA A 16 5.22 22.43 -8.40
N TYR A 17 6.02 21.47 -7.97
CA TYR A 17 7.18 21.02 -8.73
C TYR A 17 6.74 20.39 -10.05
N PRO A 18 7.47 20.63 -11.16
CA PRO A 18 7.22 19.94 -12.42
C PRO A 18 7.23 18.41 -12.23
N ARG A 19 6.25 17.72 -12.77
CA ARG A 19 6.13 16.25 -12.69
C ARG A 19 7.38 15.55 -13.22
N GLU A 20 7.93 16.09 -14.30
CA GLU A 20 9.19 15.61 -14.90
C GLU A 20 10.36 15.65 -13.93
N LEU A 21 10.49 16.69 -13.12
CA LEU A 21 11.53 16.80 -12.11
C LEU A 21 11.41 15.68 -11.07
N LEU A 22 10.19 15.45 -10.57
CA LEU A 22 9.93 14.41 -9.56
C LEU A 22 10.17 13.01 -10.14
N LEU A 23 9.75 12.76 -11.40
CA LEU A 23 10.01 11.50 -12.08
C LEU A 23 11.52 11.24 -12.24
N ARG A 24 12.32 12.23 -12.66
CA ARG A 24 13.78 12.10 -12.76
C ARG A 24 14.44 11.71 -11.44
N LEU A 25 13.98 12.29 -10.34
CA LEU A 25 14.49 11.96 -9.00
C LEU A 25 14.15 10.51 -8.60
N ILE A 26 12.95 10.05 -8.95
CA ILE A 26 12.54 8.67 -8.68
C ILE A 26 13.34 7.70 -9.53
N LEU A 27 13.48 7.95 -10.83
CA LEU A 27 14.27 7.10 -11.72
C LEU A 27 15.73 7.04 -11.28
N MET A 28 16.34 8.17 -10.89
CA MET A 28 17.70 8.18 -10.35
C MET A 28 17.79 7.37 -9.06
N SER A 29 16.76 7.40 -8.22
CA SER A 29 16.75 6.62 -6.98
C SER A 29 16.76 5.11 -7.22
N VAL A 30 16.24 4.64 -8.35
CA VAL A 30 16.28 3.22 -8.75
C VAL A 30 17.74 2.80 -9.05
N PHE A 31 18.49 3.63 -9.76
CA PHE A 31 19.93 3.39 -9.98
C PHE A 31 20.73 3.30 -8.67
N ASP A 32 20.32 4.04 -7.67
CA ASP A 32 20.95 4.03 -6.34
C ASP A 32 20.40 2.94 -5.41
N GLY A 33 19.69 1.95 -5.95
CA GLY A 33 19.18 0.78 -5.21
C GLY A 33 17.79 0.96 -4.58
N GLY A 34 16.99 1.90 -5.09
CA GLY A 34 15.60 2.08 -4.65
C GLY A 34 15.47 2.88 -3.36
N LEU A 35 15.84 4.14 -3.40
CA LEU A 35 15.84 5.00 -2.21
C LEU A 35 14.44 5.35 -1.72
N SER A 36 14.28 5.48 -0.41
CA SER A 36 13.07 6.02 0.20
C SER A 36 12.87 7.50 -0.14
N SER A 37 11.62 7.99 -0.11
CA SER A 37 11.32 9.40 -0.37
C SER A 37 12.09 10.36 0.56
N ARG A 38 12.38 9.95 1.81
CA ARG A 38 13.18 10.74 2.76
C ARG A 38 14.66 10.80 2.37
N GLU A 39 15.20 9.72 1.83
CA GLU A 39 16.58 9.68 1.33
C GLU A 39 16.71 10.50 0.05
N ILE A 40 15.73 10.44 -0.85
CA ILE A 40 15.70 11.31 -2.05
C ILE A 40 15.70 12.78 -1.62
N GLU A 41 14.81 13.19 -0.69
CA GLU A 41 14.80 14.55 -0.15
C GLU A 41 16.18 14.95 0.42
N ARG A 42 16.82 14.07 1.20
CA ARG A 42 18.15 14.34 1.73
C ARG A 42 19.18 14.53 0.60
N LYS A 43 19.14 13.65 -0.41
CA LYS A 43 20.08 13.72 -1.55
C LYS A 43 19.91 14.98 -2.40
N THR A 44 18.70 15.53 -2.54
CA THR A 44 18.53 16.83 -3.22
C THR A 44 19.23 18.00 -2.51
N ARG A 45 19.74 17.79 -1.29
CA ARG A 45 20.48 18.79 -0.48
C ARG A 45 21.98 18.48 -0.36
N THR A 46 22.41 17.24 -0.61
CA THR A 46 23.76 16.76 -0.29
C THR A 46 24.47 16.07 -1.45
N ASP A 47 23.78 15.72 -2.53
CA ASP A 47 24.32 14.99 -3.66
C ASP A 47 24.18 15.82 -4.94
N ILE A 48 25.30 16.11 -5.61
CA ILE A 48 25.32 16.98 -6.80
C ILE A 48 24.45 16.45 -7.94
N ALA A 49 24.39 15.14 -8.15
CA ALA A 49 23.55 14.55 -9.19
C ALA A 49 22.06 14.80 -8.92
N TYR A 50 21.62 14.61 -7.67
CA TYR A 50 20.24 14.89 -7.26
C TYR A 50 19.93 16.38 -7.29
N MET A 51 20.86 17.24 -6.87
CA MET A 51 20.71 18.70 -6.96
C MET A 51 20.54 19.16 -8.41
N TYR A 52 21.32 18.59 -9.33
CA TYR A 52 21.21 18.88 -10.75
C TYR A 52 19.89 18.41 -11.33
N LEU A 53 19.48 17.17 -11.08
CA LEU A 53 18.20 16.61 -11.55
C LEU A 53 16.99 17.34 -10.98
N ALA A 54 17.10 17.83 -9.75
CA ALA A 54 16.10 18.66 -9.10
C ALA A 54 16.14 20.14 -9.55
N ALA A 55 17.00 20.53 -10.50
CA ALA A 55 17.21 21.92 -10.88
C ALA A 55 17.44 22.83 -9.67
N MET A 56 18.21 22.36 -8.66
CA MET A 56 18.48 23.01 -7.37
C MET A 56 17.25 23.16 -6.45
N GLU A 57 16.09 22.65 -6.84
CA GLU A 57 14.89 22.62 -6.02
C GLU A 57 15.02 21.56 -4.90
N LYS A 58 14.20 21.70 -3.86
CA LYS A 58 14.27 20.84 -2.66
C LYS A 58 12.90 20.27 -2.30
N PRO A 59 12.33 19.39 -3.16
CA PRO A 59 11.03 18.81 -2.89
C PRO A 59 11.05 18.02 -1.57
N SER A 60 9.99 18.19 -0.78
CA SER A 60 9.83 17.46 0.46
C SER A 60 9.57 15.97 0.21
N TYR A 61 9.92 15.11 1.18
CA TYR A 61 9.62 13.68 1.08
C TYR A 61 8.12 13.40 0.92
N ARG A 62 7.24 14.26 1.47
CA ARG A 62 5.78 14.14 1.32
C ARG A 62 5.36 14.38 -0.13
N THR A 63 5.93 15.39 -0.79
CA THR A 63 5.70 15.68 -2.21
C THR A 63 6.13 14.50 -3.08
N ILE A 64 7.33 13.95 -2.83
CA ILE A 64 7.85 12.79 -3.57
C ILE A 64 6.99 11.53 -3.32
N ALA A 65 6.58 11.29 -2.06
CA ALA A 65 5.74 10.14 -1.73
C ALA A 65 4.35 10.24 -2.36
N ARG A 66 3.73 11.42 -2.32
CA ARG A 66 2.44 11.69 -2.96
C ARG A 66 2.53 11.49 -4.47
N PHE A 67 3.56 12.00 -5.11
CA PHE A 67 3.79 11.82 -6.55
C PHE A 67 3.85 10.34 -6.95
N LYS A 68 4.53 9.49 -6.18
CA LYS A 68 4.59 8.04 -6.44
C LYS A 68 3.22 7.35 -6.45
N VAL A 69 2.25 7.88 -5.70
CA VAL A 69 0.89 7.33 -5.60
C VAL A 69 -0.01 7.92 -6.67
N GLU A 70 0.00 9.26 -6.82
CA GLU A 70 -0.89 9.97 -7.75
C GLU A 70 -0.52 9.79 -9.23
N TYR A 71 0.75 9.48 -9.52
CA TYR A 71 1.30 9.36 -10.88
C TYR A 71 2.01 8.01 -11.09
N SER A 72 1.42 6.93 -10.58
CA SER A 72 1.93 5.57 -10.79
C SER A 72 1.97 5.19 -12.27
N ASP A 73 0.99 5.65 -13.05
CA ASP A 73 0.90 5.50 -14.50
C ASP A 73 2.14 6.02 -15.23
N LEU A 74 2.68 7.17 -14.81
CA LEU A 74 3.93 7.71 -15.39
C LEU A 74 5.16 6.85 -15.05
N ILE A 75 5.15 6.17 -13.91
CA ILE A 75 6.21 5.24 -13.52
C ILE A 75 6.12 3.97 -14.38
N ASP A 76 4.90 3.48 -14.63
CA ASP A 76 4.65 2.34 -15.51
C ASP A 76 5.02 2.66 -16.96
N ASP A 77 4.67 3.83 -17.47
CA ASP A 77 5.10 4.31 -18.79
C ASP A 77 6.63 4.42 -18.91
N ALA A 78 7.30 4.85 -17.83
CA ALA A 78 8.76 4.89 -17.79
C ALA A 78 9.35 3.47 -17.82
N PHE A 79 8.75 2.51 -17.11
CA PHE A 79 9.15 1.10 -17.17
C PHE A 79 9.00 0.53 -18.58
N LYS A 80 7.85 0.69 -19.24
CA LYS A 80 7.63 0.30 -20.64
C LYS A 80 8.64 0.95 -21.58
N THR A 81 8.98 2.22 -21.33
CA THR A 81 10.02 2.93 -22.10
C THR A 81 11.40 2.27 -21.95
N THR A 82 11.74 1.76 -20.76
CA THR A 82 13.02 1.04 -20.56
C THR A 82 13.05 -0.27 -21.33
N ILE A 83 11.94 -1.00 -21.43
CA ILE A 83 11.82 -2.21 -22.25
C ILE A 83 12.01 -1.86 -23.73
N LYS A 84 11.39 -0.79 -24.21
CA LYS A 84 11.56 -0.30 -25.59
C LYS A 84 13.02 0.04 -25.90
N ILE A 85 13.70 0.78 -25.01
CA ILE A 85 15.11 1.10 -25.15
C ILE A 85 15.95 -0.19 -25.18
N ALA A 86 15.65 -1.15 -24.34
CA ALA A 86 16.36 -2.44 -24.32
C ALA A 86 16.17 -3.22 -25.63
N LYS A 87 14.95 -3.21 -26.19
CA LYS A 87 14.67 -3.80 -27.51
C LYS A 87 15.47 -3.09 -28.60
N ASP A 88 15.42 -1.75 -28.66
CA ASP A 88 16.10 -0.96 -29.69
C ASP A 88 17.64 -1.10 -29.65
N ASN A 89 18.19 -1.59 -28.53
CA ASN A 89 19.60 -1.86 -28.34
C ASN A 89 19.95 -3.36 -28.37
N ASP A 90 19.07 -4.23 -28.90
CA ASP A 90 19.28 -5.68 -29.01
C ASP A 90 19.55 -6.38 -27.67
N LEU A 91 19.02 -5.86 -26.55
CA LEU A 91 19.15 -6.45 -25.23
C LEU A 91 18.04 -7.45 -24.89
N ILE A 92 17.01 -7.55 -25.73
CA ILE A 92 15.86 -8.47 -25.60
C ILE A 92 15.81 -9.37 -26.83
N LYS A 93 15.59 -10.67 -26.62
CA LYS A 93 15.47 -11.67 -27.70
C LYS A 93 14.13 -12.42 -27.70
N ILE A 94 13.45 -12.50 -26.60
CA ILE A 94 12.20 -13.26 -26.41
C ILE A 94 12.33 -14.72 -26.90
N HIS A 95 13.46 -15.35 -26.62
CA HIS A 95 13.67 -16.76 -26.93
C HIS A 95 13.31 -17.67 -25.76
N HIS A 96 13.69 -17.25 -24.56
CA HIS A 96 13.39 -17.93 -23.32
C HIS A 96 13.05 -16.93 -22.24
N LEU A 97 11.83 -17.05 -21.71
CA LEU A 97 11.29 -16.22 -20.64
C LEU A 97 11.16 -17.05 -19.37
N SER A 98 11.55 -16.47 -18.26
CA SER A 98 11.41 -17.06 -16.92
C SER A 98 10.47 -16.27 -16.07
N LEU A 99 9.48 -16.94 -15.46
CA LEU A 99 8.58 -16.40 -14.45
C LEU A 99 9.00 -16.91 -13.07
N ASP A 100 9.18 -15.98 -12.13
CA ASP A 100 9.42 -16.29 -10.73
C ASP A 100 8.68 -15.31 -9.80
N GLY A 101 8.25 -15.83 -8.65
CA GLY A 101 7.57 -15.09 -7.60
C GLY A 101 8.49 -14.82 -6.40
N THR A 102 8.41 -13.61 -5.86
CA THR A 102 9.12 -13.27 -4.63
C THR A 102 8.22 -12.55 -3.65
N LYS A 103 8.39 -12.82 -2.34
CA LYS A 103 7.63 -12.17 -1.30
C LYS A 103 8.29 -10.86 -0.87
N ILE A 104 7.51 -9.78 -0.94
CA ILE A 104 7.92 -8.46 -0.51
C ILE A 104 7.23 -8.15 0.81
N LYS A 105 8.04 -7.90 1.84
CA LYS A 105 7.55 -7.62 3.19
C LYS A 105 6.83 -6.28 3.25
N ALA A 106 5.59 -6.34 3.74
CA ALA A 106 4.81 -5.14 4.03
C ALA A 106 5.39 -4.38 5.24
N LYS A 107 5.25 -3.06 5.23
CA LYS A 107 5.74 -2.20 6.32
C LYS A 107 4.78 -2.20 7.51
N THR A 108 4.45 -3.37 8.01
CA THR A 108 3.57 -3.56 9.18
C THR A 108 4.09 -4.66 10.10
N SER A 109 3.66 -4.64 11.35
CA SER A 109 4.02 -5.66 12.34
C SER A 109 2.99 -6.77 12.35
N ILE A 110 3.42 -8.01 12.59
CA ILE A 110 2.53 -9.17 12.79
C ILE A 110 1.50 -8.92 13.90
N ASN A 111 1.83 -8.10 14.89
CA ASN A 111 0.96 -7.75 16.00
C ASN A 111 -0.16 -6.73 15.64
N LYS A 112 -0.15 -6.18 14.42
CA LYS A 112 -1.17 -5.25 13.91
C LYS A 112 -2.35 -5.98 13.25
N LEU A 113 -2.63 -7.16 13.68
CA LEU A 113 -3.67 -8.04 13.18
C LEU A 113 -5.04 -7.63 13.76
N THR A 114 -6.06 -7.65 12.91
CA THR A 114 -7.48 -7.53 13.27
C THR A 114 -8.32 -8.54 12.50
N ASP A 115 -9.52 -8.81 13.00
CA ASP A 115 -10.52 -9.69 12.40
C ASP A 115 -11.91 -9.04 12.49
N GLU A 116 -12.91 -9.66 11.88
CA GLU A 116 -14.28 -9.15 11.84
C GLU A 116 -14.85 -8.88 13.24
N ASN A 117 -14.60 -9.79 14.21
CA ASN A 117 -15.09 -9.63 15.57
C ASN A 117 -14.46 -8.41 16.27
N GLN A 118 -13.15 -8.21 16.12
CA GLN A 118 -12.46 -7.06 16.65
C GLN A 118 -12.99 -5.74 16.06
N ILE A 119 -13.28 -5.73 14.76
CA ILE A 119 -13.84 -4.56 14.06
C ILE A 119 -15.25 -4.26 14.58
N LYS A 120 -16.08 -5.28 14.75
CA LYS A 120 -17.43 -5.13 15.30
C LYS A 120 -17.41 -4.53 16.70
N ILE A 121 -16.59 -5.06 17.59
CA ILE A 121 -16.43 -4.52 18.96
C ILE A 121 -15.96 -3.06 18.93
N MET A 122 -14.99 -2.71 18.07
CA MET A 122 -14.52 -1.34 17.91
C MET A 122 -15.63 -0.40 17.42
N LYS A 123 -16.44 -0.83 16.46
CA LYS A 123 -17.58 -0.04 15.95
C LYS A 123 -18.66 0.17 17.00
N GLU A 124 -19.01 -0.86 17.76
CA GLU A 124 -19.98 -0.76 18.85
C GLU A 124 -19.51 0.21 19.93
N HIS A 125 -18.24 0.12 20.32
CA HIS A 125 -17.64 1.07 21.27
C HIS A 125 -17.70 2.52 20.75
N LEU A 126 -17.36 2.73 19.48
CA LEU A 126 -17.34 4.06 18.88
C LEU A 126 -18.75 4.66 18.80
N LYS A 127 -19.75 3.86 18.37
CA LYS A 127 -21.16 4.28 18.32
C LYS A 127 -21.67 4.68 19.70
N LYS A 128 -21.42 3.84 20.70
CA LYS A 128 -21.83 4.11 22.09
C LYS A 128 -21.17 5.40 22.62
N SER A 129 -19.92 5.65 22.26
CA SER A 129 -19.23 6.87 22.65
C SER A 129 -19.80 8.12 21.97
N ILE A 130 -20.18 8.04 20.71
CA ILE A 130 -20.82 9.13 19.96
C ILE A 130 -22.24 9.39 20.46
N GLU A 131 -23.02 8.33 20.76
CA GLU A 131 -24.36 8.46 21.34
C GLU A 131 -24.34 9.16 22.71
N LEU A 132 -23.40 8.78 23.56
CA LEU A 132 -23.21 9.43 24.88
C LEU A 132 -22.79 10.92 24.74
N ASP A 133 -22.01 11.26 23.76
CA ASP A 133 -21.61 12.64 23.46
C ASP A 133 -22.83 13.48 23.04
N HIS A 134 -23.68 12.93 22.17
CA HIS A 134 -24.92 13.58 21.75
C HIS A 134 -25.90 13.79 22.94
N GLU A 135 -26.01 12.81 23.83
CA GLU A 135 -26.86 12.92 25.04
C GLU A 135 -26.29 14.00 25.99
N GLU A 136 -24.98 14.07 26.17
CA GLU A 136 -24.30 15.10 26.98
C GLU A 136 -24.47 16.51 26.36
N ASP A 137 -24.39 16.65 25.03
CA ASP A 137 -24.61 17.91 24.31
C ASP A 137 -26.07 18.38 24.38
N GLU A 138 -27.04 17.46 24.35
CA GLU A 138 -28.46 17.79 24.52
C GLU A 138 -28.80 18.24 25.96
N GLU A 139 -28.13 17.68 26.98
CA GLU A 139 -28.35 18.05 28.40
C GLU A 139 -27.64 19.35 28.78
N LEU A 140 -26.46 19.65 28.22
CA LEU A 140 -25.61 20.80 28.61
C LEU A 140 -25.80 22.05 27.74
N GLY A 141 -26.45 21.93 26.59
CA GLY A 141 -26.67 23.04 25.65
C GLY A 141 -25.38 23.59 25.04
N ASP A 142 -25.54 24.65 24.23
CA ASP A 142 -24.50 25.24 23.34
C ASP A 142 -23.23 25.82 24.05
N GLU A 143 -23.06 25.60 25.35
CA GLU A 143 -21.90 26.11 26.09
C GLU A 143 -20.64 25.27 26.03
N SER A 144 -20.70 24.04 25.50
CA SER A 144 -19.55 23.12 25.43
C SER A 144 -19.08 22.78 24.00
N GLY A 145 -19.08 23.78 23.13
CA GLY A 145 -18.57 23.60 21.77
C GLY A 145 -17.15 22.99 21.72
N ASN A 146 -17.00 21.81 21.18
CA ASN A 146 -15.74 21.06 20.91
C ASN A 146 -15.17 20.21 22.06
N SER A 147 -15.92 19.64 22.95
CA SER A 147 -15.40 18.64 23.88
C SER A 147 -15.52 17.21 23.28
N VAL A 148 -14.40 16.53 23.23
CA VAL A 148 -14.33 15.09 22.83
C VAL A 148 -14.98 14.25 23.94
N PRO A 149 -15.79 13.21 23.61
CA PRO A 149 -16.50 12.41 24.61
C PRO A 149 -15.65 11.96 25.79
N GLU A 150 -16.15 12.13 27.02
CA GLU A 150 -15.43 11.69 28.22
C GLU A 150 -15.11 10.20 28.20
N SER A 151 -15.97 9.38 27.59
CA SER A 151 -15.73 7.94 27.39
C SER A 151 -14.48 7.63 26.54
N LEU A 152 -14.02 8.59 25.72
CA LEU A 152 -12.79 8.50 24.95
C LEU A 152 -11.62 9.24 25.59
N THR A 153 -11.87 10.28 26.40
CA THR A 153 -10.83 11.11 27.02
C THR A 153 -10.44 10.67 28.42
N ASP A 154 -11.40 10.25 29.23
CA ASP A 154 -11.14 9.72 30.56
C ASP A 154 -10.63 8.28 30.48
N LYS A 155 -9.48 8.02 31.08
CA LYS A 155 -8.80 6.74 31.02
C LYS A 155 -9.53 5.62 31.78
N GLU A 156 -10.30 5.99 32.80
CA GLU A 156 -11.06 5.03 33.58
C GLU A 156 -12.41 4.71 32.93
N LYS A 157 -13.15 5.72 32.48
CA LYS A 157 -14.38 5.58 31.70
C LYS A 157 -14.13 4.79 30.40
N PHE A 158 -13.03 5.08 29.70
CA PHE A 158 -12.63 4.30 28.52
C PHE A 158 -12.43 2.80 28.83
N LYS A 159 -11.76 2.49 29.96
CA LYS A 159 -11.56 1.09 30.39
C LYS A 159 -12.86 0.43 30.82
N GLU A 160 -13.75 1.13 31.48
CA GLU A 160 -15.05 0.61 31.91
C GLU A 160 -15.93 0.30 30.71
N THR A 161 -16.05 1.22 29.73
CA THR A 161 -16.80 1.01 28.51
C THR A 161 -16.25 -0.17 27.68
N VAL A 162 -14.92 -0.26 27.54
CA VAL A 162 -14.28 -1.42 26.88
C VAL A 162 -14.59 -2.71 27.63
N LYS A 163 -14.54 -2.70 28.96
CA LYS A 163 -14.83 -3.86 29.80
C LYS A 163 -16.28 -4.30 29.72
N GLU A 164 -17.22 -3.36 29.71
CA GLU A 164 -18.66 -3.64 29.54
C GLU A 164 -18.94 -4.29 28.17
N ILE A 165 -18.31 -3.80 27.10
CA ILE A 165 -18.46 -4.37 25.74
C ILE A 165 -17.81 -5.75 25.69
N GLU A 166 -16.64 -5.93 26.26
CA GLU A 166 -15.99 -7.25 26.41
C GLU A 166 -16.84 -8.21 27.23
N GLU A 167 -17.57 -7.73 28.24
CA GLU A 167 -18.47 -8.52 29.09
C GLU A 167 -19.82 -8.83 28.41
N SER A 168 -20.37 -7.92 27.63
CA SER A 168 -21.61 -8.16 26.86
C SER A 168 -21.41 -9.10 25.68
N SER A 169 -20.20 -9.19 25.15
CA SER A 169 -19.80 -10.08 24.05
C SER A 169 -19.49 -11.52 24.49
N LYS A 170 -19.75 -11.90 25.71
CA LYS A 170 -19.37 -13.22 26.28
C LYS A 170 -20.02 -14.39 25.53
N SER A 171 -19.39 -14.80 24.46
CA SER A 171 -19.42 -16.13 23.91
C SER A 171 -18.09 -16.83 24.26
N ASN A 172 -18.15 -17.88 24.96
CA ASN A 172 -17.24 -18.85 25.56
C ASN A 172 -15.81 -19.08 25.04
N ARG A 173 -15.05 -18.09 24.54
CA ARG A 173 -13.63 -18.29 24.17
C ARG A 173 -12.83 -16.97 24.31
N ASN A 174 -11.56 -17.05 24.71
CA ASN A 174 -10.54 -15.98 24.80
C ASN A 174 -10.31 -15.12 23.51
N LYS A 175 -11.24 -15.16 22.54
CA LYS A 175 -11.21 -14.41 21.28
C LYS A 175 -11.84 -13.01 21.36
N ASP A 176 -12.58 -12.72 22.42
CA ASP A 176 -13.43 -11.54 22.51
C ASP A 176 -12.70 -10.33 23.10
N LYS A 177 -11.46 -10.49 23.53
CA LYS A 177 -10.65 -9.41 24.09
C LYS A 177 -10.00 -8.56 23.01
N LEU A 178 -10.20 -7.24 23.08
CA LEU A 178 -9.56 -6.31 22.14
C LEU A 178 -8.03 -6.43 22.19
N ARG A 179 -7.42 -6.58 21.02
CA ARG A 179 -5.97 -6.63 20.89
C ARG A 179 -5.38 -5.22 21.09
N SER A 180 -4.13 -5.14 21.50
CA SER A 180 -3.42 -3.87 21.68
C SER A 180 -3.44 -2.98 20.43
N SER A 181 -3.47 -3.58 19.23
CA SER A 181 -3.59 -2.87 17.96
C SER A 181 -4.95 -2.18 17.81
N SER A 182 -6.03 -2.89 18.13
CA SER A 182 -7.41 -2.40 18.11
C SER A 182 -7.62 -1.28 19.14
N LEU A 183 -7.13 -1.47 20.36
CA LEU A 183 -7.15 -0.43 21.40
C LEU A 183 -6.39 0.83 21.00
N ASN A 184 -5.24 0.69 20.29
CA ASN A 184 -4.50 1.84 19.80
C ASN A 184 -5.24 2.59 18.68
N LEU A 185 -6.01 1.90 17.86
CA LEU A 185 -6.86 2.54 16.85
C LEU A 185 -8.01 3.30 17.50
N LEU A 186 -8.69 2.72 18.50
CA LEU A 186 -9.74 3.42 19.27
C LEU A 186 -9.22 4.66 19.99
N LYS A 187 -7.99 4.65 20.50
CA LYS A 187 -7.39 5.84 21.10
C LYS A 187 -7.21 7.00 20.13
N GLN A 188 -7.08 6.73 18.83
CA GLN A 188 -7.03 7.79 17.81
C GLN A 188 -8.40 8.44 17.58
N ALA A 189 -9.50 7.76 17.92
CA ALA A 189 -10.84 8.29 17.82
C ALA A 189 -11.10 9.48 18.78
N LYS A 190 -10.24 9.70 19.77
CA LYS A 190 -10.31 10.88 20.66
C LYS A 190 -10.28 12.20 19.91
N GLU A 191 -9.52 12.27 18.83
CA GLU A 191 -9.31 13.49 18.05
C GLU A 191 -10.18 13.52 16.79
N HIS A 192 -10.46 12.35 16.20
CA HIS A 192 -11.15 12.21 14.92
C HIS A 192 -12.02 10.94 14.87
N PRO A 193 -13.18 10.92 15.56
CA PRO A 193 -14.04 9.72 15.64
C PRO A 193 -14.60 9.30 14.29
N GLU A 194 -14.97 10.24 13.42
CA GLU A 194 -15.50 9.95 12.09
C GLU A 194 -14.46 9.30 11.17
N ASP A 195 -13.20 9.78 11.22
CA ASP A 195 -12.11 9.21 10.43
C ASP A 195 -11.82 7.75 10.84
N VAL A 196 -11.89 7.47 12.15
CA VAL A 196 -11.72 6.11 12.66
C VAL A 196 -12.90 5.23 12.25
N LEU A 197 -14.13 5.72 12.27
CA LEU A 197 -15.31 4.98 11.83
C LEU A 197 -15.23 4.65 10.34
N LYS A 198 -14.83 5.62 9.51
CA LYS A 198 -14.60 5.40 8.08
C LYS A 198 -13.55 4.31 7.85
N LYS A 199 -12.42 4.39 8.56
CA LYS A 199 -11.36 3.39 8.51
C LYS A 199 -11.84 2.01 8.94
N LEU A 200 -12.67 1.90 9.97
CA LEU A 200 -13.24 0.63 10.42
C LEU A 200 -14.19 0.02 9.36
N ASN A 201 -14.92 0.84 8.60
CA ASN A 201 -15.76 0.37 7.50
C ASN A 201 -14.89 -0.20 6.36
N GLU A 202 -13.81 0.50 5.98
CA GLU A 202 -12.86 0.02 4.98
C GLU A 202 -12.19 -1.30 5.41
N LEU A 203 -11.80 -1.42 6.69
CA LEU A 203 -11.21 -2.64 7.24
C LEU A 203 -12.20 -3.81 7.24
N GLU A 204 -13.49 -3.56 7.52
CA GLU A 204 -14.52 -4.61 7.49
C GLU A 204 -14.71 -5.22 6.09
N GLU A 205 -14.70 -4.40 5.05
CA GLU A 205 -14.77 -4.88 3.67
C GLU A 205 -13.52 -5.70 3.33
N LYS A 206 -12.34 -5.20 3.67
CA LYS A 206 -11.06 -5.89 3.41
C LYS A 206 -10.90 -7.22 4.16
N VAL A 207 -11.49 -7.36 5.36
CA VAL A 207 -11.48 -8.65 6.09
C VAL A 207 -12.28 -9.69 5.33
N LYS A 208 -13.43 -9.33 4.76
CA LYS A 208 -14.27 -10.25 3.97
C LYS A 208 -13.57 -10.77 2.71
N GLU A 209 -12.69 -9.96 2.13
CA GLU A 209 -11.85 -10.33 0.97
C GLU A 209 -10.65 -11.19 1.36
N SER A 210 -10.29 -11.26 2.64
CA SER A 210 -9.09 -11.97 3.09
C SER A 210 -9.34 -13.47 3.23
N PRO A 211 -8.53 -14.35 2.63
CA PRO A 211 -8.70 -15.81 2.71
C PRO A 211 -8.61 -16.40 4.13
N LYS A 212 -8.11 -15.63 5.09
CA LYS A 212 -7.91 -16.07 6.49
C LYS A 212 -8.75 -15.30 7.49
N ASP A 213 -9.70 -14.48 7.02
CA ASP A 213 -10.55 -13.63 7.85
C ASP A 213 -9.76 -12.70 8.80
N VAL A 214 -8.51 -12.41 8.46
CA VAL A 214 -7.63 -11.52 9.22
C VAL A 214 -6.86 -10.61 8.27
N ILE A 215 -6.67 -9.34 8.71
CA ILE A 215 -5.90 -8.33 7.99
C ILE A 215 -5.00 -7.53 8.94
N SER A 216 -4.09 -6.76 8.37
CA SER A 216 -3.32 -5.76 9.13
C SER A 216 -4.07 -4.43 9.20
N ILE A 217 -4.19 -3.84 10.39
CA ILE A 217 -4.81 -2.52 10.58
C ILE A 217 -4.04 -1.40 9.84
N ASN A 218 -2.72 -1.53 9.70
CA ASN A 218 -1.88 -0.49 9.11
C ASN A 218 -1.71 -0.67 7.59
N ASP A 219 -1.89 -1.89 7.10
CA ASP A 219 -1.73 -2.25 5.70
C ASP A 219 -2.74 -3.37 5.37
N PRO A 220 -4.01 -2.98 5.10
CA PRO A 220 -5.10 -3.95 4.92
C PRO A 220 -4.97 -4.80 3.66
N ASP A 221 -4.18 -4.35 2.69
CA ASP A 221 -3.94 -5.07 1.43
C ASP A 221 -2.86 -6.14 1.56
N ALA A 222 -1.96 -6.03 2.55
CA ALA A 222 -1.00 -7.08 2.84
C ALA A 222 -1.69 -8.37 3.30
N ARG A 223 -1.14 -9.51 2.91
CA ARG A 223 -1.66 -10.82 3.31
C ARG A 223 -0.65 -11.56 4.19
N LEU A 224 -1.17 -12.37 5.09
CA LEU A 224 -0.35 -13.19 5.98
C LEU A 224 0.21 -14.38 5.20
N MET A 225 1.49 -14.32 4.86
CA MET A 225 2.20 -15.31 4.05
C MET A 225 3.30 -15.99 4.86
N LYS A 226 3.62 -17.23 4.50
CA LYS A 226 4.73 -17.98 5.09
C LYS A 226 5.99 -17.71 4.24
N ASN A 227 7.02 -17.13 4.84
CA ASN A 227 8.29 -16.89 4.17
C ASN A 227 9.13 -18.18 4.02
N LYS A 228 10.24 -18.11 3.24
CA LYS A 228 11.16 -19.25 3.01
C LYS A 228 11.74 -19.85 4.30
N LYS A 229 11.75 -19.09 5.41
CA LYS A 229 12.20 -19.55 6.75
C LYS A 229 11.08 -20.15 7.59
N GLY A 230 9.89 -20.32 7.03
CA GLY A 230 8.73 -20.86 7.71
C GLY A 230 8.01 -19.92 8.67
N LYS A 231 8.39 -18.63 8.74
CA LYS A 231 7.73 -17.61 9.56
C LYS A 231 6.57 -16.98 8.82
N TRP A 232 5.51 -16.67 9.55
CA TRP A 232 4.38 -15.90 9.06
C TRP A 232 4.70 -14.40 9.15
N GLU A 233 4.57 -13.69 8.03
CA GLU A 233 4.77 -12.24 7.94
C GLU A 233 3.66 -11.63 7.06
N TRP A 234 3.46 -10.33 7.20
CA TRP A 234 2.60 -9.58 6.29
C TRP A 234 3.41 -9.24 5.04
N ASP A 235 3.05 -9.86 3.94
CA ASP A 235 3.77 -9.76 2.69
C ASP A 235 2.82 -9.49 1.52
N TYR A 236 3.42 -9.10 0.42
CA TYR A 236 2.87 -9.15 -0.93
C TYR A 236 3.64 -10.19 -1.73
N ASN A 237 3.01 -10.75 -2.75
CA ASN A 237 3.66 -11.65 -3.70
C ASN A 237 3.93 -10.88 -5.00
N ALA A 238 5.19 -10.62 -5.31
CA ALA A 238 5.60 -9.94 -6.53
C ALA A 238 5.97 -10.98 -7.59
N GLN A 239 5.39 -10.84 -8.77
CA GLN A 239 5.62 -11.69 -9.93
C GLN A 239 6.48 -10.95 -10.95
N ILE A 240 7.48 -11.62 -11.51
CA ILE A 240 8.44 -11.02 -12.44
C ILE A 240 8.66 -11.97 -13.60
N ILE A 241 8.55 -11.46 -14.85
CA ILE A 241 8.97 -12.17 -16.05
C ILE A 241 10.25 -11.52 -16.58
N VAL A 242 11.23 -12.35 -16.83
CA VAL A 242 12.58 -11.96 -17.27
C VAL A 242 12.91 -12.62 -18.61
N ASP A 243 13.44 -11.83 -19.55
CA ASP A 243 14.14 -12.37 -20.74
C ASP A 243 15.52 -12.85 -20.30
N GLU A 244 15.79 -14.15 -20.45
CA GLU A 244 17.05 -14.78 -19.99
C GLU A 244 18.29 -14.31 -20.75
N TYR A 245 18.13 -13.73 -21.96
CA TYR A 245 19.27 -13.36 -22.79
C TYR A 245 20.20 -12.33 -22.09
N LYS A 246 19.63 -11.29 -21.48
CA LYS A 246 20.39 -10.28 -20.75
C LYS A 246 19.79 -9.97 -19.37
N GLY A 247 18.82 -10.74 -18.92
CA GLY A 247 18.19 -10.54 -17.63
C GLY A 247 17.29 -9.30 -17.57
N ILE A 248 16.71 -8.90 -18.70
CA ILE A 248 15.79 -7.75 -18.76
C ILE A 248 14.43 -8.16 -18.21
N ILE A 249 13.94 -7.41 -17.24
CA ILE A 249 12.58 -7.59 -16.70
C ILE A 249 11.59 -7.03 -17.72
N LEU A 250 10.67 -7.87 -18.20
CA LEU A 250 9.63 -7.52 -19.16
C LEU A 250 8.30 -7.21 -18.49
N THR A 251 8.07 -7.83 -17.34
CA THR A 251 6.85 -7.60 -16.55
C THR A 251 7.15 -7.69 -15.07
N SER A 252 6.43 -6.88 -14.29
CA SER A 252 6.46 -6.92 -12.84
C SER A 252 5.13 -6.44 -12.31
N TYR A 253 4.48 -7.23 -11.46
CA TYR A 253 3.29 -6.80 -10.72
C TYR A 253 3.24 -7.44 -9.34
N VAL A 254 2.32 -6.95 -8.51
CA VAL A 254 2.17 -7.40 -7.14
C VAL A 254 0.78 -7.95 -6.94
N THR A 255 0.70 -9.15 -6.36
CA THR A 255 -0.56 -9.81 -6.00
C THR A 255 -0.68 -10.02 -4.50
N GLN A 256 -1.90 -10.21 -4.04
CA GLN A 256 -2.22 -10.57 -2.66
C GLN A 256 -2.27 -12.09 -2.45
N ASN A 257 -2.13 -12.89 -3.51
CA ASN A 257 -2.16 -14.35 -3.40
C ASN A 257 -0.94 -14.87 -2.64
N PRO A 258 -1.12 -15.68 -1.59
CA PRO A 258 -0.01 -16.20 -0.79
C PRO A 258 0.87 -17.22 -1.52
N THR A 259 0.39 -17.75 -2.64
CA THR A 259 1.05 -18.76 -3.47
C THR A 259 1.09 -18.31 -4.92
N ASP A 260 1.98 -18.90 -5.71
CA ASP A 260 2.11 -18.61 -7.15
C ASP A 260 1.07 -19.35 -8.00
N HIS A 261 0.30 -20.20 -7.35
CA HIS A 261 -0.83 -20.89 -7.96
C HIS A 261 -1.84 -19.87 -8.50
N PHE A 262 -2.26 -19.97 -9.73
CA PHE A 262 -3.10 -19.03 -10.46
C PHE A 262 -2.41 -17.75 -10.98
N GLU A 263 -1.12 -17.52 -10.72
CA GLU A 263 -0.43 -16.31 -11.19
C GLU A 263 0.17 -16.46 -12.61
N LEU A 264 0.16 -17.65 -13.21
CA LEU A 264 0.70 -17.86 -14.55
C LEU A 264 -0.06 -17.05 -15.61
N ILE A 265 -1.39 -17.16 -15.65
CA ILE A 265 -2.22 -16.47 -16.66
C ILE A 265 -2.14 -14.94 -16.48
N PRO A 266 -2.37 -14.36 -15.29
CA PRO A 266 -2.22 -12.93 -15.09
C PRO A 266 -0.81 -12.41 -15.46
N SER A 267 0.24 -13.20 -15.22
CA SER A 267 1.61 -12.84 -15.59
C SER A 267 1.79 -12.74 -17.12
N ILE A 268 1.18 -13.67 -17.87
CA ILE A 268 1.24 -13.66 -19.32
C ILE A 268 0.41 -12.50 -19.89
N GLU A 269 -0.79 -12.27 -19.38
CA GLU A 269 -1.64 -11.14 -19.80
C GLU A 269 -0.93 -9.80 -19.58
N GLN A 270 -0.27 -9.63 -18.44
CA GLN A 270 0.52 -8.43 -18.16
C GLN A 270 1.74 -8.30 -19.08
N LEU A 271 2.40 -9.43 -19.42
CA LEU A 271 3.49 -9.45 -20.40
C LEU A 271 3.00 -8.99 -21.77
N GLU A 272 1.89 -9.56 -22.25
CA GLU A 272 1.28 -9.21 -23.52
C GLU A 272 0.97 -7.72 -23.58
N SER A 273 0.29 -7.20 -22.56
CA SER A 273 -0.02 -5.77 -22.44
C SER A 273 1.23 -4.86 -22.46
N ASN A 274 2.32 -5.27 -21.86
CA ASN A 274 3.58 -4.50 -21.86
C ASN A 274 4.28 -4.55 -23.23
N LEU A 275 4.12 -5.63 -23.97
CA LEU A 275 4.81 -5.84 -25.25
C LEU A 275 3.99 -5.38 -26.47
N GLU A 276 2.65 -5.33 -26.40
CA GLU A 276 1.78 -4.83 -27.47
C GLU A 276 2.15 -3.41 -27.93
N GLU A 277 2.56 -2.55 -27.01
CA GLU A 277 3.00 -1.18 -27.33
C GLU A 277 4.42 -1.12 -27.94
N ILE A 278 5.16 -2.22 -27.90
CA ILE A 278 6.58 -2.28 -28.25
C ILE A 278 6.83 -3.11 -29.50
N TYR A 279 5.99 -4.11 -29.74
CA TYR A 279 6.07 -5.02 -30.87
C TYR A 279 4.78 -4.93 -31.68
N ASP A 280 4.90 -4.80 -33.00
CA ASP A 280 3.74 -4.81 -33.92
C ASP A 280 3.05 -6.19 -33.93
N GLU A 281 3.83 -7.26 -33.75
CA GLU A 281 3.33 -8.62 -33.59
C GLU A 281 4.12 -9.33 -32.47
N MET A 282 3.40 -9.98 -31.56
CA MET A 282 4.02 -10.78 -30.50
C MET A 282 4.84 -11.93 -31.11
N PRO A 283 6.09 -12.13 -30.68
CA PRO A 283 6.87 -13.29 -31.09
C PRO A 283 6.15 -14.57 -30.70
N SER A 284 5.91 -15.46 -31.67
CA SER A 284 5.07 -16.65 -31.48
C SER A 284 5.85 -17.90 -31.02
N ASN A 285 7.17 -17.88 -31.09
CA ASN A 285 8.02 -19.04 -30.79
C ASN A 285 9.03 -18.73 -29.69
N PHE A 286 8.59 -18.75 -28.43
CA PHE A 286 9.48 -18.64 -27.28
C PHE A 286 9.26 -19.80 -26.30
N GLN A 287 10.29 -20.12 -25.54
CA GLN A 287 10.21 -21.05 -24.42
C GLN A 287 9.82 -20.26 -23.17
N PHE A 288 9.00 -20.88 -22.33
CA PHE A 288 8.56 -20.27 -21.06
C PHE A 288 8.85 -21.23 -19.92
N SER A 289 9.57 -20.76 -18.92
CA SER A 289 9.89 -21.51 -17.71
C SER A 289 9.21 -20.87 -16.49
N ALA A 290 8.61 -21.70 -15.67
CA ALA A 290 8.07 -21.32 -14.38
C ALA A 290 8.30 -22.46 -13.38
N ASP A 291 8.34 -22.15 -12.09
CA ASP A 291 8.40 -23.13 -11.01
C ASP A 291 7.12 -24.01 -10.99
N ASN A 292 7.22 -25.21 -10.42
CA ASN A 292 6.07 -26.11 -10.21
C ASN A 292 4.95 -25.49 -9.37
N GLY A 293 5.22 -24.45 -8.62
CA GLY A 293 4.23 -23.68 -7.88
C GLY A 293 3.15 -23.02 -8.73
N TYR A 294 3.40 -22.83 -10.05
CA TYR A 294 2.46 -22.26 -11.02
C TYR A 294 1.58 -23.32 -11.70
N SER A 295 1.87 -24.61 -11.53
CA SER A 295 1.06 -25.67 -12.13
C SER A 295 -0.26 -25.81 -11.39
N THR A 296 -1.34 -25.80 -12.13
CA THR A 296 -2.71 -26.09 -11.66
C THR A 296 -3.00 -27.58 -11.69
#